data_c845494bea0d364d3429f4905b7a7341
#
_entry.id   c845494bea0d364d3429f4905b7a7341
#
_cell.length_a   1.000
_cell.length_b   1.000
_cell.length_c   1.000
_cell.angle_alpha   90.00
_cell.angle_beta   90.00
_cell.angle_gamma   90.00
#
_symmetry.space_group_name_H-M   'P 1'
#
loop_
_entity.id
_entity.type
_entity.pdbx_description
1 polymer ?
#
loop_
_entity_poly.entity_id
_entity_poly.type
_entity_poly.pdbx_seq_one_letter_code
_entity_poly.pdbx_strand_id
1 'polypeptide(L)'
;MKRIALFVTTLACAISVMAEDGSRLWLRYERVQKAEVTGPECIAKEELRNYYAGEKANLVIDTSMPEDAYNISGSTITAKNEIGLMYGAYALLRGESGYSAPYWKLRILNHWDNLDGSIERGYAGKSIFWDPEKNEIGKEKRDLIKEYARANASIGINGTVLNNVNASPKMLSAPYIQQVKEIAAILRPYGIKVYLSVNFASPMALGKLKTADPLDKNVVAWWKAKAKEIYQQIPDFGGFLVKANSEGQPGPGDYHRTHAQGANMLADAVKPYGGIIMWRSFVYGANHKGEDRVKQAVSEFVNDDGKFRDNVILQSKNGPLDFQPREPYAPIFDNMHKTPQMAELQITQEYLGQSRHLVYLAPMWEEFFGFVRPQRLIGIAGVANIGLDKNWCGHHFSQANWYAFGRLAWNPLLSSEQIAREWLEETFGDKRLKEDSRLSTINHQLLDMMMRSREACVDYMMPLGLHHIFKFDHHYGPEPDGFIASYPLEWCPVYYHKADSLGVGFNRSHTGTDATSQYNEPYRSLYDDLSTCPEQYLLWFHHVPWTYRMKDGSTLWESLQKHYDHGVNEVEDFLRIWQNAKPYIDEQRWKETDERLHHQLENAREWRKVCLNYFGSFVSSHTSKE
;
A
#
# COMPACT_ATOMS: atom_id res chain seq x y z
N MET A 1 31.00 -40.30 62.30
CA MET A 1 29.79 -40.14 61.53
C MET A 1 29.89 -38.81 60.77
N LYS A 2 30.32 -38.86 59.48
CA LYS A 2 30.46 -37.70 58.64
C LYS A 2 29.19 -37.61 57.75
N ARG A 3 28.40 -36.54 57.84
CA ARG A 3 27.28 -36.27 56.99
C ARG A 3 27.81 -35.63 55.67
N ILE A 4 27.60 -36.29 54.57
CA ILE A 4 27.86 -35.78 53.22
C ILE A 4 26.62 -35.01 52.83
N ALA A 5 26.77 -33.70 52.67
CA ALA A 5 25.72 -32.83 52.10
C ALA A 5 25.82 -32.88 50.54
N LEU A 6 24.81 -33.40 49.90
CA LEU A 6 24.68 -33.44 48.43
C LEU A 6 24.13 -32.09 47.97
N PHE A 7 24.97 -31.25 47.34
CA PHE A 7 24.55 -30.04 46.64
C PHE A 7 24.00 -30.44 45.30
N VAL A 8 22.69 -30.38 45.13
CA VAL A 8 22.03 -30.43 43.83
C VAL A 8 22.05 -29.03 43.26
N THR A 9 22.96 -28.76 42.33
CA THR A 9 22.98 -27.54 41.52
C THR A 9 21.96 -27.72 40.41
N THR A 10 20.76 -27.18 40.57
CA THR A 10 19.80 -26.97 39.51
C THR A 10 20.32 -25.86 38.58
N LEU A 11 20.85 -26.25 37.45
CA LEU A 11 21.19 -25.35 36.37
C LEU A 11 19.86 -24.88 35.71
N ALA A 12 19.32 -23.77 36.20
CA ALA A 12 18.23 -23.09 35.53
C ALA A 12 18.80 -22.50 34.23
N CYS A 13 18.58 -23.17 33.11
CA CYS A 13 18.69 -22.54 31.80
C CYS A 13 17.64 -21.42 31.77
N ALA A 14 18.06 -20.20 32.05
CA ALA A 14 17.31 -19.00 31.70
C ALA A 14 17.29 -18.91 30.16
N ILE A 15 16.28 -19.51 29.56
CA ILE A 15 15.89 -19.12 28.20
C ILE A 15 15.44 -17.67 28.38
N SER A 16 16.28 -16.72 27.94
CA SER A 16 15.84 -15.34 27.78
C SER A 16 14.76 -15.36 26.70
N VAL A 17 13.52 -15.42 27.13
CA VAL A 17 12.38 -15.09 26.28
C VAL A 17 12.59 -13.62 25.91
N MET A 18 13.17 -13.37 24.75
CA MET A 18 13.22 -12.03 24.18
C MET A 18 11.78 -11.56 24.12
N ALA A 19 11.49 -10.42 24.75
CA ALA A 19 10.17 -9.81 24.71
C ALA A 19 9.78 -9.63 23.24
N GLU A 20 8.56 -10.03 22.89
CA GLU A 20 8.03 -9.92 21.52
C GLU A 20 7.76 -8.45 21.22
N ASP A 21 8.47 -7.88 20.24
CA ASP A 21 8.46 -6.45 19.92
C ASP A 21 7.92 -6.13 18.52
N GLY A 22 7.38 -7.14 17.83
CA GLY A 22 6.85 -6.98 16.47
C GLY A 22 7.87 -7.11 15.34
N SER A 23 9.17 -7.19 15.64
CA SER A 23 10.24 -7.23 14.63
C SER A 23 10.19 -8.48 13.74
N ARG A 24 9.62 -9.57 14.23
CA ARG A 24 9.48 -10.82 13.49
C ARG A 24 8.34 -10.82 12.46
N LEU A 25 7.52 -9.79 12.42
CA LEU A 25 6.36 -9.70 11.53
C LEU A 25 5.41 -10.91 11.72
N TRP A 26 4.93 -11.49 10.62
CA TRP A 26 4.18 -12.75 10.57
C TRP A 26 5.09 -13.99 10.47
N LEU A 27 6.42 -13.83 10.38
CA LEU A 27 7.42 -14.90 10.28
C LEU A 27 7.80 -15.47 11.65
N ARG A 28 6.80 -15.82 12.45
CA ARG A 28 6.96 -16.27 13.85
C ARG A 28 7.04 -17.79 13.96
N TYR A 29 7.64 -18.42 12.94
CA TYR A 29 7.88 -19.85 12.99
C TYR A 29 8.81 -20.20 14.15
N GLU A 30 8.42 -21.20 14.94
CA GLU A 30 9.30 -21.73 15.98
C GLU A 30 10.39 -22.60 15.36
N ARG A 31 11.63 -22.46 15.84
CA ARG A 31 12.69 -23.37 15.46
C ARG A 31 12.39 -24.76 15.99
N VAL A 32 12.31 -25.72 15.10
CA VAL A 32 12.10 -27.14 15.41
C VAL A 32 13.43 -27.91 15.33
N GLN A 33 13.43 -29.16 15.80
CA GLN A 33 14.54 -30.07 15.44
C GLN A 33 14.61 -30.14 13.91
N LYS A 34 15.84 -30.04 13.36
CA LYS A 34 16.05 -29.95 11.92
C LYS A 34 15.34 -31.07 11.17
N ALA A 35 14.36 -30.72 10.37
CA ALA A 35 13.71 -31.62 9.44
C ALA A 35 14.75 -32.15 8.42
N GLU A 36 14.63 -33.41 8.01
CA GLU A 36 15.38 -33.95 6.89
C GLU A 36 14.81 -33.38 5.58
N VAL A 37 15.53 -32.45 4.94
CA VAL A 37 15.08 -31.81 3.69
C VAL A 37 16.00 -32.24 2.55
N THR A 38 15.43 -32.93 1.56
CA THR A 38 16.16 -33.38 0.34
C THR A 38 15.94 -32.36 -0.80
N GLY A 39 16.79 -32.43 -1.84
CA GLY A 39 16.71 -31.53 -3.00
C GLY A 39 17.80 -30.45 -3.03
N PRO A 40 17.69 -29.42 -3.90
CA PRO A 40 18.73 -28.44 -4.13
C PRO A 40 19.01 -27.57 -2.88
N GLU A 41 20.27 -27.13 -2.74
CA GLU A 41 20.66 -26.19 -1.70
C GLU A 41 20.16 -24.79 -2.10
N CYS A 42 19.15 -24.30 -1.40
CA CYS A 42 18.47 -23.02 -1.67
C CYS A 42 17.77 -22.49 -0.41
N ILE A 43 17.22 -21.28 -0.47
CA ILE A 43 16.48 -20.66 0.64
C ILE A 43 15.32 -21.55 1.12
N ALA A 44 14.58 -22.18 0.22
CA ALA A 44 13.49 -23.11 0.59
C ALA A 44 13.98 -24.21 1.52
N LYS A 45 15.14 -24.79 1.24
CA LYS A 45 15.73 -25.86 2.04
C LYS A 45 16.16 -25.36 3.44
N GLU A 46 16.72 -24.15 3.50
CA GLU A 46 17.12 -23.53 4.78
C GLU A 46 15.89 -23.23 5.65
N GLU A 47 14.84 -22.64 5.08
CA GLU A 47 13.60 -22.31 5.80
C GLU A 47 12.92 -23.58 6.34
N LEU A 48 12.78 -24.62 5.51
CA LEU A 48 12.16 -25.87 5.94
C LEU A 48 12.98 -26.61 7.00
N ARG A 49 14.31 -26.64 6.88
CA ARG A 49 15.18 -27.24 7.91
C ARG A 49 15.05 -26.55 9.26
N ASN A 50 14.79 -25.26 9.26
CA ASN A 50 14.73 -24.48 10.49
C ASN A 50 13.33 -24.46 11.13
N TYR A 51 12.25 -24.53 10.32
CA TYR A 51 10.92 -24.18 10.76
C TYR A 51 9.82 -25.20 10.41
N TYR A 52 10.10 -26.20 9.56
CA TYR A 52 9.08 -27.19 9.22
C TYR A 52 8.90 -28.20 10.37
N ALA A 53 7.67 -28.31 10.87
CA ALA A 53 7.35 -29.15 12.04
C ALA A 53 7.30 -30.67 11.70
N GLY A 54 7.25 -31.04 10.40
CA GLY A 54 7.30 -32.44 9.97
C GLY A 54 8.73 -33.00 9.96
N GLU A 55 8.86 -34.31 9.97
CA GLU A 55 10.17 -35.00 10.00
C GLU A 55 10.95 -34.86 8.68
N LYS A 56 10.23 -34.88 7.55
CA LYS A 56 10.86 -34.91 6.21
C LYS A 56 10.12 -33.97 5.24
N ALA A 57 10.90 -33.29 4.38
CA ALA A 57 10.40 -32.56 3.23
C ALA A 57 11.26 -32.81 2.00
N ASN A 58 10.66 -32.70 0.81
CA ASN A 58 11.36 -32.97 -0.45
C ASN A 58 11.13 -31.80 -1.43
N LEU A 59 12.22 -31.29 -2.04
CA LEU A 59 12.23 -30.24 -3.03
C LEU A 59 12.56 -30.79 -4.40
N VAL A 60 11.67 -30.60 -5.37
CA VAL A 60 11.80 -31.13 -6.73
C VAL A 60 11.75 -29.99 -7.75
N ILE A 61 12.73 -29.93 -8.64
CA ILE A 61 12.68 -29.00 -9.77
C ILE A 61 12.06 -29.71 -10.96
N ASP A 62 11.00 -29.12 -11.50
CA ASP A 62 10.34 -29.51 -12.75
C ASP A 62 10.28 -28.29 -13.68
N THR A 63 11.16 -28.23 -14.66
CA THR A 63 11.31 -27.12 -15.59
C THR A 63 10.10 -26.90 -16.51
N SER A 64 9.15 -27.84 -16.55
CA SER A 64 7.89 -27.70 -17.29
C SER A 64 6.85 -26.83 -16.56
N MET A 65 7.01 -26.59 -15.27
CA MET A 65 6.12 -25.74 -14.49
C MET A 65 6.22 -24.27 -14.89
N PRO A 66 5.15 -23.48 -14.72
CA PRO A 66 5.19 -22.03 -14.91
C PRO A 66 6.18 -21.34 -13.95
N GLU A 67 6.64 -20.14 -14.35
CA GLU A 67 7.45 -19.29 -13.46
C GLU A 67 6.68 -18.94 -12.18
N ASP A 68 7.40 -18.91 -11.06
CA ASP A 68 6.89 -18.62 -9.71
C ASP A 68 5.82 -19.60 -9.18
N ALA A 69 5.31 -20.52 -9.99
CA ALA A 69 4.34 -21.53 -9.55
C ALA A 69 4.99 -22.62 -8.70
N TYR A 70 4.20 -23.21 -7.80
CA TYR A 70 4.57 -24.39 -7.03
C TYR A 70 3.41 -25.38 -6.93
N ASN A 71 3.72 -26.63 -6.61
CA ASN A 71 2.75 -27.64 -6.22
C ASN A 71 3.22 -28.36 -4.96
N ILE A 72 2.36 -28.47 -3.95
CA ILE A 72 2.63 -29.15 -2.68
C ILE A 72 1.77 -30.40 -2.60
N SER A 73 2.44 -31.57 -2.54
CA SER A 73 1.81 -32.87 -2.33
C SER A 73 2.40 -33.54 -1.10
N GLY A 74 1.64 -33.59 0.00
CA GLY A 74 2.16 -33.95 1.31
C GLY A 74 3.28 -32.99 1.74
N SER A 75 4.49 -33.49 1.92
CA SER A 75 5.68 -32.68 2.23
C SER A 75 6.63 -32.49 1.02
N THR A 76 6.19 -32.84 -0.19
CA THR A 76 6.95 -32.61 -1.42
C THR A 76 6.50 -31.32 -2.09
N ILE A 77 7.46 -30.43 -2.35
CA ILE A 77 7.28 -29.19 -3.09
C ILE A 77 7.92 -29.34 -4.47
N THR A 78 7.14 -29.13 -5.52
CA THR A 78 7.61 -29.14 -6.91
C THR A 78 7.46 -27.75 -7.51
N ALA A 79 8.49 -27.23 -8.16
CA ALA A 79 8.46 -25.94 -8.84
C ALA A 79 9.48 -25.91 -9.99
N LYS A 80 9.36 -24.89 -10.86
CA LYS A 80 10.25 -24.71 -12.01
C LYS A 80 11.72 -24.46 -11.62
N ASN A 81 11.93 -23.71 -10.54
CA ASN A 81 13.22 -23.24 -10.07
C ASN A 81 13.22 -23.01 -8.55
N GLU A 82 14.36 -22.57 -8.01
CA GLU A 82 14.54 -22.32 -6.58
C GLU A 82 13.60 -21.24 -6.02
N ILE A 83 13.21 -20.26 -6.83
CA ILE A 83 12.27 -19.19 -6.41
C ILE A 83 10.86 -19.77 -6.21
N GLY A 84 10.38 -20.60 -7.15
CA GLY A 84 9.10 -21.30 -6.99
C GLY A 84 9.14 -22.27 -5.79
N LEU A 85 10.25 -22.97 -5.55
CA LEU A 85 10.43 -23.82 -4.37
C LEU A 85 10.35 -22.99 -3.07
N MET A 86 10.91 -21.78 -3.06
CA MET A 86 10.87 -20.88 -1.91
C MET A 86 9.43 -20.42 -1.61
N TYR A 87 8.67 -20.02 -2.62
CA TYR A 87 7.25 -19.68 -2.44
C TYR A 87 6.46 -20.88 -1.90
N GLY A 88 6.71 -22.07 -2.44
CA GLY A 88 6.12 -23.31 -1.95
C GLY A 88 6.52 -23.65 -0.51
N ALA A 89 7.76 -23.36 -0.12
CA ALA A 89 8.22 -23.58 1.26
C ALA A 89 7.47 -22.70 2.26
N TYR A 90 7.30 -21.41 1.98
CA TYR A 90 6.50 -20.52 2.82
C TYR A 90 5.03 -20.92 2.84
N ALA A 91 4.48 -21.38 1.71
CA ALA A 91 3.11 -21.90 1.66
C ALA A 91 2.96 -23.16 2.54
N LEU A 92 3.90 -24.10 2.48
CA LEU A 92 3.89 -25.28 3.34
C LEU A 92 4.02 -24.92 4.83
N LEU A 93 4.83 -23.92 5.18
CA LEU A 93 4.96 -23.44 6.55
C LEU A 93 3.66 -22.80 7.07
N ARG A 94 2.86 -22.17 6.20
CA ARG A 94 1.50 -21.69 6.52
C ARG A 94 0.45 -22.81 6.56
N GLY A 95 0.81 -24.04 6.19
CA GLY A 95 -0.12 -25.18 6.15
C GLY A 95 -0.92 -25.30 4.84
N GLU A 96 -0.51 -24.62 3.78
CA GLU A 96 -1.12 -24.70 2.45
C GLU A 96 -0.70 -26.00 1.73
N SER A 97 -1.52 -26.44 0.77
CA SER A 97 -1.27 -27.61 -0.07
C SER A 97 -1.81 -27.40 -1.49
N GLY A 98 -1.39 -28.27 -2.42
CA GLY A 98 -1.86 -28.23 -3.80
C GLY A 98 -1.06 -27.28 -4.70
N TYR A 99 -1.61 -27.03 -5.90
CA TYR A 99 -1.01 -26.15 -6.90
C TYR A 99 -1.37 -24.68 -6.64
N SER A 100 -0.38 -23.80 -6.76
CA SER A 100 -0.58 -22.37 -6.73
C SER A 100 0.38 -21.66 -7.68
N ALA A 101 -0.11 -20.60 -8.31
CA ALA A 101 0.66 -19.72 -9.17
C ALA A 101 0.22 -18.27 -8.95
N PRO A 102 1.12 -17.29 -9.04
CA PRO A 102 0.74 -15.90 -8.87
C PRO A 102 -0.16 -15.44 -10.02
N TYR A 103 -1.19 -14.66 -9.67
CA TYR A 103 -2.12 -14.09 -10.66
C TYR A 103 -1.42 -13.10 -11.59
N TRP A 104 -0.58 -12.22 -11.01
CA TRP A 104 0.18 -11.22 -11.76
C TRP A 104 1.67 -11.50 -11.73
N LYS A 105 2.34 -11.18 -12.85
CA LYS A 105 3.80 -11.24 -12.96
C LYS A 105 4.51 -10.13 -12.18
N LEU A 106 3.85 -8.98 -12.01
CA LEU A 106 4.40 -7.80 -11.34
C LEU A 106 3.68 -7.59 -10.01
N ARG A 107 4.40 -7.78 -8.91
CA ARG A 107 3.92 -7.65 -7.53
C ARG A 107 4.94 -6.81 -6.78
N ILE A 108 4.76 -5.46 -6.83
CA ILE A 108 5.84 -4.50 -6.57
C ILE A 108 5.51 -3.64 -5.36
N LEU A 109 6.49 -3.42 -4.49
CA LEU A 109 6.43 -2.36 -3.48
C LEU A 109 7.09 -1.09 -4.01
N ASN A 110 6.44 0.04 -3.79
CA ASN A 110 6.97 1.37 -4.07
C ASN A 110 7.34 2.05 -2.75
N HIS A 111 8.62 2.24 -2.51
CA HIS A 111 9.11 3.01 -1.37
C HIS A 111 9.20 4.49 -1.75
N TRP A 112 8.68 5.36 -0.88
CA TRP A 112 8.84 6.81 -1.02
C TRP A 112 10.00 7.32 -0.16
N ASP A 113 11.08 6.56 -0.19
CA ASP A 113 12.29 6.80 0.57
C ASP A 113 13.17 7.85 -0.11
N ASN A 114 13.59 8.86 0.63
CA ASN A 114 14.49 9.90 0.16
C ASN A 114 15.95 9.56 0.46
N LEU A 115 16.87 10.15 -0.31
CA LEU A 115 18.30 9.90 -0.17
C LEU A 115 18.91 10.47 1.14
N ASP A 116 18.19 11.32 1.85
CA ASP A 116 18.53 11.83 3.18
C ASP A 116 18.05 10.92 4.33
N GLY A 117 17.48 9.77 3.99
CA GLY A 117 16.98 8.80 4.96
C GLY A 117 15.55 9.08 5.48
N SER A 118 14.93 10.18 5.09
CA SER A 118 13.50 10.43 5.34
C SER A 118 12.62 9.58 4.42
N ILE A 119 11.37 9.38 4.81
CA ILE A 119 10.37 8.72 3.98
C ILE A 119 9.20 9.68 3.82
N GLU A 120 8.87 10.04 2.58
CA GLU A 120 7.69 10.84 2.32
C GLU A 120 6.42 10.02 2.62
N ARG A 121 5.54 10.57 3.44
CA ARG A 121 4.35 9.85 3.94
C ARG A 121 4.67 8.51 4.63
N GLY A 122 5.88 8.38 5.18
CA GLY A 122 6.31 7.24 5.99
C GLY A 122 6.06 7.46 7.47
N TYR A 123 5.48 6.48 8.16
CA TYR A 123 5.07 6.57 9.57
C TYR A 123 5.71 5.47 10.42
N ALA A 124 6.85 4.92 9.95
CA ALA A 124 7.56 3.82 10.58
C ALA A 124 9.06 4.10 10.77
N GLY A 125 9.40 5.34 11.05
CA GLY A 125 10.79 5.76 11.24
C GLY A 125 11.50 6.11 9.91
N LYS A 126 12.83 6.01 9.91
CA LYS A 126 13.68 6.34 8.76
C LYS A 126 13.76 5.19 7.75
N SER A 127 14.30 5.50 6.57
CA SER A 127 14.54 4.56 5.48
C SER A 127 15.41 3.37 5.89
N ILE A 128 14.99 2.17 5.50
CA ILE A 128 15.81 0.97 5.60
C ILE A 128 16.91 0.90 4.52
N PHE A 129 16.79 1.69 3.44
CA PHE A 129 17.71 1.67 2.30
C PHE A 129 18.75 2.79 2.32
N TRP A 130 18.35 4.01 2.71
CA TRP A 130 19.20 5.20 2.57
C TRP A 130 19.62 5.74 3.93
N ASP A 131 20.93 6.01 4.04
CA ASP A 131 21.54 6.66 5.18
C ASP A 131 22.58 7.65 4.64
N PRO A 132 22.37 8.97 4.78
CA PRO A 132 23.27 9.98 4.22
C PRO A 132 24.65 9.98 4.88
N GLU A 133 24.75 9.44 6.08
CA GLU A 133 26.01 9.38 6.83
C GLU A 133 26.87 8.17 6.45
N LYS A 134 26.26 7.15 5.80
CA LYS A 134 26.92 5.89 5.45
C LYS A 134 26.82 5.62 3.94
N ASN A 135 27.93 5.78 3.25
CA ASN A 135 28.03 5.51 1.81
C ASN A 135 28.13 4.02 1.47
N GLU A 136 28.23 3.14 2.45
CA GLU A 136 28.35 1.70 2.29
C GLU A 136 27.27 0.95 3.07
N ILE A 137 26.87 -0.19 2.54
CA ILE A 137 25.90 -1.07 3.19
C ILE A 137 26.67 -1.97 4.17
N GLY A 138 26.73 -1.54 5.44
CA GLY A 138 27.34 -2.32 6.53
C GLY A 138 26.55 -3.60 6.87
N LYS A 139 27.12 -4.42 7.76
CA LYS A 139 26.54 -5.74 8.12
C LYS A 139 25.10 -5.64 8.64
N GLU A 140 24.84 -4.75 9.59
CA GLU A 140 23.50 -4.58 10.19
C GLU A 140 22.44 -4.23 9.15
N LYS A 141 22.78 -3.34 8.22
CA LYS A 141 21.89 -2.96 7.12
C LYS A 141 21.67 -4.11 6.14
N ARG A 142 22.70 -4.92 5.88
CA ARG A 142 22.58 -6.14 5.05
C ARG A 142 21.63 -7.15 5.69
N ASP A 143 21.77 -7.38 6.99
CA ASP A 143 20.92 -8.30 7.73
C ASP A 143 19.47 -7.81 7.75
N LEU A 144 19.23 -6.49 7.96
CA LEU A 144 17.91 -5.87 7.89
C LEU A 144 17.26 -6.01 6.49
N ILE A 145 18.02 -5.73 5.41
CA ILE A 145 17.52 -5.88 4.05
C ILE A 145 17.24 -7.36 3.73
N LYS A 146 18.00 -8.28 4.29
CA LYS A 146 17.74 -9.72 4.16
C LYS A 146 16.42 -10.13 4.83
N GLU A 147 16.13 -9.63 6.05
CA GLU A 147 14.84 -9.86 6.71
C GLU A 147 13.67 -9.23 5.95
N TYR A 148 13.85 -8.02 5.40
CA TYR A 148 12.90 -7.41 4.47
C TYR A 148 12.63 -8.29 3.24
N ALA A 149 13.68 -8.84 2.63
CA ALA A 149 13.57 -9.73 1.48
C ALA A 149 12.81 -11.01 1.84
N ARG A 150 13.14 -11.60 2.99
CA ARG A 150 12.48 -12.78 3.53
C ARG A 150 10.99 -12.57 3.77
N ALA A 151 10.62 -11.42 4.37
CA ALA A 151 9.23 -11.05 4.60
C ALA A 151 8.47 -10.92 3.27
N ASN A 152 9.02 -10.20 2.30
CA ASN A 152 8.39 -10.02 0.98
C ASN A 152 8.25 -11.34 0.22
N ALA A 153 9.28 -12.16 0.20
CA ALA A 153 9.25 -13.46 -0.46
C ALA A 153 8.16 -14.37 0.13
N SER A 154 7.97 -14.32 1.46
CA SER A 154 6.97 -15.15 2.16
C SER A 154 5.52 -14.86 1.73
N ILE A 155 5.26 -13.67 1.20
CA ILE A 155 3.94 -13.23 0.70
C ILE A 155 3.91 -13.03 -0.82
N GLY A 156 4.97 -13.43 -1.53
CA GLY A 156 5.00 -13.46 -2.99
C GLY A 156 5.33 -12.14 -3.69
N ILE A 157 5.84 -11.12 -3.00
CA ILE A 157 6.35 -9.88 -3.61
C ILE A 157 7.63 -10.17 -4.39
N ASN A 158 7.74 -9.69 -5.63
CA ASN A 158 8.86 -9.96 -6.52
C ASN A 158 9.53 -8.71 -7.11
N GLY A 159 9.19 -7.53 -6.63
CA GLY A 159 9.83 -6.30 -7.04
C GLY A 159 9.75 -5.20 -5.98
N THR A 160 10.73 -4.30 -6.00
CA THR A 160 10.74 -3.12 -5.13
C THR A 160 11.36 -1.93 -5.83
N VAL A 161 10.67 -0.78 -5.76
CA VAL A 161 11.21 0.54 -6.13
C VAL A 161 11.85 1.12 -4.88
N LEU A 162 13.14 1.44 -4.93
CA LEU A 162 13.94 1.75 -3.74
C LEU A 162 13.86 3.20 -3.28
N ASN A 163 13.27 4.10 -4.07
CA ASN A 163 13.27 5.52 -3.78
C ASN A 163 11.97 6.22 -4.19
N ASN A 164 11.78 7.40 -3.60
CA ASN A 164 10.59 8.22 -3.74
C ASN A 164 10.25 8.56 -5.20
N VAL A 165 8.97 8.60 -5.52
CA VAL A 165 8.44 9.06 -6.82
C VAL A 165 8.77 10.52 -7.10
N ASN A 166 8.94 11.36 -6.06
CA ASN A 166 9.54 12.70 -6.13
C ASN A 166 11.08 12.59 -6.24
N ALA A 167 11.53 11.93 -7.30
CA ALA A 167 12.89 11.42 -7.41
C ALA A 167 13.95 12.52 -7.53
N SER A 168 15.00 12.40 -6.75
CA SER A 168 16.21 13.20 -6.91
C SER A 168 17.02 12.67 -8.11
N PRO A 169 17.53 13.55 -9.02
CA PRO A 169 18.46 13.14 -10.06
C PRO A 169 19.70 12.42 -9.51
N LYS A 170 20.14 12.74 -8.29
CA LYS A 170 21.31 12.12 -7.63
C LYS A 170 21.19 10.60 -7.52
N MET A 171 19.97 10.04 -7.52
CA MET A 171 19.75 8.59 -7.50
C MET A 171 20.49 7.85 -8.62
N LEU A 172 20.64 8.48 -9.78
CA LEU A 172 21.35 7.91 -10.93
C LEU A 172 22.87 8.20 -10.94
N SER A 173 23.44 8.77 -9.88
CA SER A 173 24.89 8.96 -9.76
C SER A 173 25.61 7.67 -9.35
N ALA A 174 26.89 7.55 -9.70
CA ALA A 174 27.67 6.34 -9.47
C ALA A 174 27.68 5.83 -8.00
N PRO A 175 27.78 6.68 -6.95
CA PRO A 175 27.75 6.22 -5.57
C PRO A 175 26.42 5.54 -5.20
N TYR A 176 25.27 6.08 -5.66
CA TYR A 176 23.97 5.49 -5.37
C TYR A 176 23.71 4.22 -6.20
N ILE A 177 24.12 4.20 -7.47
CA ILE A 177 24.02 2.97 -8.29
C ILE A 177 24.85 1.84 -7.69
N GLN A 178 26.00 2.14 -7.08
CA GLN A 178 26.79 1.13 -6.36
C GLN A 178 26.02 0.56 -5.15
N GLN A 179 25.35 1.41 -4.36
CA GLN A 179 24.50 0.94 -3.26
C GLN A 179 23.31 0.11 -3.77
N VAL A 180 22.65 0.55 -4.85
CA VAL A 180 21.56 -0.21 -5.50
C VAL A 180 22.04 -1.60 -5.94
N LYS A 181 23.25 -1.71 -6.49
CA LYS A 181 23.87 -2.97 -6.86
C LYS A 181 24.02 -3.92 -5.66
N GLU A 182 24.42 -3.40 -4.51
CA GLU A 182 24.56 -4.18 -3.29
C GLU A 182 23.21 -4.62 -2.74
N ILE A 183 22.19 -3.73 -2.75
CA ILE A 183 20.82 -4.07 -2.38
C ILE A 183 20.26 -5.15 -3.32
N ALA A 184 20.43 -4.97 -4.63
CA ALA A 184 19.99 -5.97 -5.63
C ALA A 184 20.62 -7.35 -5.40
N ALA A 185 21.89 -7.40 -5.01
CA ALA A 185 22.56 -8.67 -4.72
C ALA A 185 21.97 -9.39 -3.48
N ILE A 186 21.46 -8.64 -2.49
CA ILE A 186 20.78 -9.21 -1.32
C ILE A 186 19.37 -9.70 -1.68
N LEU A 187 18.64 -8.96 -2.51
CA LEU A 187 17.24 -9.23 -2.87
C LEU A 187 17.08 -10.36 -3.90
N ARG A 188 18.05 -10.48 -4.82
CA ARG A 188 18.02 -11.44 -5.94
C ARG A 188 17.77 -12.90 -5.53
N PRO A 189 18.42 -13.46 -4.50
CA PRO A 189 18.16 -14.84 -4.07
C PRO A 189 16.70 -15.06 -3.62
N TYR A 190 15.99 -13.99 -3.25
CA TYR A 190 14.57 -14.01 -2.88
C TYR A 190 13.63 -13.72 -4.06
N GLY A 191 14.14 -13.69 -5.30
CA GLY A 191 13.34 -13.43 -6.49
C GLY A 191 12.84 -11.98 -6.63
N ILE A 192 13.39 -11.04 -5.83
CA ILE A 192 12.95 -9.65 -5.80
C ILE A 192 13.86 -8.80 -6.69
N LYS A 193 13.29 -8.23 -7.75
CA LYS A 193 13.99 -7.28 -8.63
C LYS A 193 13.95 -5.87 -8.07
N VAL A 194 15.02 -5.11 -8.31
CA VAL A 194 15.06 -3.70 -7.96
C VAL A 194 14.64 -2.82 -9.13
N TYR A 195 13.91 -1.77 -8.81
CA TYR A 195 13.49 -0.68 -9.70
C TYR A 195 13.89 0.65 -9.06
N LEU A 196 13.97 1.71 -9.87
CA LEU A 196 14.24 3.05 -9.38
C LEU A 196 13.20 4.04 -9.90
N SER A 197 12.76 4.96 -9.04
CA SER A 197 12.10 6.17 -9.51
C SER A 197 13.14 7.13 -10.08
N VAL A 198 12.83 7.76 -11.22
CA VAL A 198 13.74 8.68 -11.87
C VAL A 198 13.13 10.06 -12.07
N ASN A 199 13.95 11.09 -11.90
CA ASN A 199 13.59 12.45 -12.27
C ASN A 199 13.75 12.62 -13.78
N PHE A 200 12.71 13.09 -14.45
CA PHE A 200 12.70 13.24 -15.92
C PHE A 200 13.79 14.18 -16.43
N ALA A 201 14.16 15.20 -15.65
CA ALA A 201 15.22 16.15 -15.97
C ALA A 201 16.64 15.69 -15.57
N SER A 202 16.85 14.41 -15.23
CA SER A 202 18.19 13.89 -14.90
C SER A 202 19.26 14.14 -15.97
N PRO A 203 18.97 14.15 -17.29
CA PRO A 203 19.95 14.53 -18.31
C PRO A 203 20.52 15.94 -18.14
N MET A 204 19.70 16.89 -17.67
CA MET A 204 20.16 18.25 -17.39
C MET A 204 21.03 18.29 -16.13
N ALA A 205 20.57 17.65 -15.05
CA ALA A 205 21.24 17.69 -13.76
C ALA A 205 22.58 16.92 -13.74
N LEU A 206 22.64 15.75 -14.36
CA LEU A 206 23.81 14.87 -14.34
C LEU A 206 24.59 14.90 -15.66
N GLY A 207 23.90 15.05 -16.78
CA GLY A 207 24.49 15.07 -18.12
C GLY A 207 24.91 16.48 -18.59
N LYS A 208 24.56 17.52 -17.82
CA LYS A 208 24.80 18.95 -18.17
C LYS A 208 24.18 19.34 -19.52
N LEU A 209 23.13 18.64 -19.94
CA LEU A 209 22.38 18.98 -21.15
C LEU A 209 21.53 20.23 -20.91
N LYS A 210 21.24 20.97 -21.98
CA LYS A 210 20.44 22.20 -21.89
C LYS A 210 18.93 21.95 -21.85
N THR A 211 18.52 20.71 -22.11
CA THR A 211 17.11 20.32 -22.21
C THR A 211 16.94 18.89 -21.73
N ALA A 212 15.70 18.52 -21.37
CA ALA A 212 15.28 17.14 -21.19
C ALA A 212 14.13 16.78 -22.18
N ASP A 213 13.98 17.52 -23.30
CA ASP A 213 13.00 17.18 -24.36
C ASP A 213 13.21 15.73 -24.80
N PRO A 214 12.20 14.85 -24.69
CA PRO A 214 12.33 13.43 -25.04
C PRO A 214 12.59 13.16 -26.52
N LEU A 215 12.45 14.15 -27.39
CA LEU A 215 12.77 14.05 -28.81
C LEU A 215 14.15 14.59 -29.17
N ASP A 216 14.87 15.20 -28.22
CA ASP A 216 16.26 15.64 -28.43
C ASP A 216 17.19 14.42 -28.49
N LYS A 217 18.01 14.35 -29.56
CA LYS A 217 18.91 13.21 -29.81
C LYS A 217 19.95 13.01 -28.69
N ASN A 218 20.42 14.08 -28.05
CA ASN A 218 21.40 13.98 -26.97
C ASN A 218 20.73 13.47 -25.69
N VAL A 219 19.50 13.89 -25.42
CA VAL A 219 18.69 13.38 -24.29
C VAL A 219 18.42 11.88 -24.46
N VAL A 220 17.98 11.45 -25.64
CA VAL A 220 17.79 10.03 -25.96
C VAL A 220 19.09 9.23 -25.81
N ALA A 221 20.20 9.76 -26.32
CA ALA A 221 21.51 9.11 -26.19
C ALA A 221 21.96 8.99 -24.73
N TRP A 222 21.73 10.03 -23.92
CA TRP A 222 22.07 10.03 -22.51
C TRP A 222 21.30 8.95 -21.74
N TRP A 223 19.99 8.83 -21.95
CA TRP A 223 19.19 7.80 -21.29
C TRP A 223 19.59 6.37 -21.72
N LYS A 224 19.89 6.16 -23.01
CA LYS A 224 20.43 4.88 -23.49
C LYS A 224 21.77 4.53 -22.85
N ALA A 225 22.67 5.50 -22.71
CA ALA A 225 23.96 5.31 -22.07
C ALA A 225 23.79 5.01 -20.56
N LYS A 226 22.90 5.73 -19.86
CA LYS A 226 22.63 5.53 -18.44
C LYS A 226 21.95 4.17 -18.19
N ALA A 227 21.00 3.77 -19.01
CA ALA A 227 20.41 2.43 -18.93
C ALA A 227 21.48 1.34 -19.11
N LYS A 228 22.34 1.46 -20.14
CA LYS A 228 23.45 0.53 -20.35
C LYS A 228 24.36 0.43 -19.11
N GLU A 229 24.75 1.57 -18.53
CA GLU A 229 25.57 1.63 -17.31
C GLU A 229 24.94 0.85 -16.15
N ILE A 230 23.64 1.04 -15.93
CA ILE A 230 22.89 0.37 -14.84
C ILE A 230 22.86 -1.14 -15.09
N TYR A 231 22.44 -1.58 -16.29
CA TYR A 231 22.33 -3.02 -16.60
C TYR A 231 23.67 -3.74 -16.65
N GLN A 232 24.78 -3.05 -16.93
CA GLN A 232 26.13 -3.61 -16.79
C GLN A 232 26.48 -3.94 -15.33
N GLN A 233 25.94 -3.18 -14.37
CA GLN A 233 26.18 -3.40 -12.93
C GLN A 233 25.12 -4.30 -12.29
N ILE A 234 23.88 -4.24 -12.77
CA ILE A 234 22.69 -4.93 -12.24
C ILE A 234 21.96 -5.57 -13.43
N PRO A 235 22.39 -6.74 -13.90
CA PRO A 235 21.85 -7.35 -15.13
C PRO A 235 20.37 -7.67 -15.08
N ASP A 236 19.81 -7.89 -13.89
CA ASP A 236 18.40 -8.18 -13.62
C ASP A 236 17.59 -6.95 -13.17
N PHE A 237 18.13 -5.74 -13.33
CA PHE A 237 17.43 -4.49 -13.01
C PHE A 237 16.06 -4.45 -13.71
N GLY A 238 14.99 -4.14 -12.94
CA GLY A 238 13.61 -4.25 -13.43
C GLY A 238 13.19 -3.11 -14.36
N GLY A 239 13.70 -1.89 -14.14
CA GLY A 239 13.32 -0.71 -14.90
C GLY A 239 13.02 0.51 -14.03
N PHE A 240 12.26 1.47 -14.58
CA PHE A 240 12.02 2.75 -13.93
C PHE A 240 10.55 2.99 -13.61
N LEU A 241 10.32 3.66 -12.49
CA LEU A 241 9.07 4.31 -12.12
C LEU A 241 9.19 5.82 -12.39
N VAL A 242 8.16 6.44 -12.97
CA VAL A 242 8.18 7.86 -13.32
C VAL A 242 6.91 8.56 -12.85
N LYS A 243 7.09 9.66 -12.10
CA LYS A 243 6.09 10.70 -11.87
C LYS A 243 6.51 11.91 -12.71
N ALA A 244 5.65 12.34 -13.63
CA ALA A 244 5.96 13.42 -14.57
C ALA A 244 4.85 14.47 -14.64
N ASN A 245 5.21 15.73 -14.76
CA ASN A 245 4.32 16.89 -14.85
C ASN A 245 3.26 16.99 -13.73
N SER A 246 3.62 16.56 -12.55
CA SER A 246 2.74 16.59 -11.38
C SER A 246 3.50 17.10 -10.16
N GLU A 247 2.89 18.02 -9.40
CA GLU A 247 3.42 18.55 -8.13
C GLU A 247 4.89 18.98 -8.22
N GLY A 248 5.23 19.75 -9.25
CA GLY A 248 6.58 20.28 -9.46
C GLY A 248 7.61 19.30 -10.02
N GLN A 249 7.23 18.05 -10.26
CA GLN A 249 8.12 17.10 -10.95
C GLN A 249 8.18 17.41 -12.45
N PRO A 250 9.38 17.49 -13.05
CA PRO A 250 9.52 17.75 -14.47
C PRO A 250 8.99 16.60 -15.33
N GLY A 251 8.55 16.93 -16.54
CA GLY A 251 8.02 15.94 -17.44
C GLY A 251 8.02 16.37 -18.91
N PRO A 252 7.48 15.53 -19.81
CA PRO A 252 7.44 15.84 -21.25
C PRO A 252 6.61 17.08 -21.56
N GLY A 253 5.57 17.38 -20.76
CA GLY A 253 4.73 18.58 -20.93
C GLY A 253 5.50 19.89 -20.88
N ASP A 254 6.62 19.97 -20.16
CA ASP A 254 7.50 21.14 -20.09
C ASP A 254 8.11 21.49 -21.46
N TYR A 255 8.08 20.55 -22.39
CA TYR A 255 8.59 20.64 -23.75
C TYR A 255 7.49 20.53 -24.82
N HIS A 256 6.22 20.68 -24.44
CA HIS A 256 5.05 20.48 -25.30
C HIS A 256 5.01 19.07 -25.94
N ARG A 257 5.43 18.07 -25.18
CA ARG A 257 5.38 16.65 -25.57
C ARG A 257 4.34 15.90 -24.75
N THR A 258 3.83 14.80 -25.34
CA THR A 258 2.85 13.95 -24.65
C THR A 258 3.52 13.01 -23.63
N HIS A 259 2.73 12.47 -22.72
CA HIS A 259 3.21 11.43 -21.78
C HIS A 259 3.73 10.20 -22.53
N ALA A 260 3.08 9.80 -23.63
CA ALA A 260 3.56 8.69 -24.45
C ALA A 260 4.95 8.96 -25.05
N GLN A 261 5.22 10.19 -25.52
CA GLN A 261 6.54 10.53 -26.05
C GLN A 261 7.63 10.45 -24.97
N GLY A 262 7.34 10.96 -23.77
CA GLY A 262 8.26 10.88 -22.64
C GLY A 262 8.52 9.45 -22.17
N ALA A 263 7.45 8.68 -22.00
CA ALA A 263 7.54 7.29 -21.57
C ALA A 263 8.28 6.41 -22.58
N ASN A 264 7.99 6.60 -23.87
CA ASN A 264 8.58 5.82 -24.96
C ASN A 264 10.09 6.04 -25.08
N MET A 265 10.59 7.26 -24.84
CA MET A 265 12.03 7.52 -24.81
C MET A 265 12.74 6.65 -23.77
N LEU A 266 12.19 6.59 -22.54
CA LEU A 266 12.73 5.75 -21.48
C LEU A 266 12.56 4.27 -21.78
N ALA A 267 11.40 3.88 -22.30
CA ALA A 267 11.08 2.50 -22.67
C ALA A 267 12.06 1.96 -23.71
N ASP A 268 12.35 2.74 -24.76
CA ASP A 268 13.33 2.38 -25.79
C ASP A 268 14.75 2.26 -25.23
N ALA A 269 15.09 2.98 -24.14
CA ALA A 269 16.39 2.88 -23.48
C ALA A 269 16.57 1.59 -22.67
N VAL A 270 15.51 1.08 -22.03
CA VAL A 270 15.59 -0.13 -21.18
C VAL A 270 15.17 -1.41 -21.89
N LYS A 271 14.42 -1.32 -23.01
CA LYS A 271 13.89 -2.47 -23.77
C LYS A 271 14.95 -3.49 -24.19
N PRO A 272 16.17 -3.11 -24.64
CA PRO A 272 17.22 -4.08 -25.00
C PRO A 272 17.64 -5.03 -23.88
N TYR A 273 17.32 -4.67 -22.64
CA TYR A 273 17.69 -5.41 -21.42
C TYR A 273 16.47 -6.09 -20.76
N GLY A 274 15.28 -6.03 -21.37
CA GLY A 274 14.04 -6.56 -20.81
C GLY A 274 13.42 -5.71 -19.71
N GLY A 275 13.85 -4.44 -19.56
CA GLY A 275 13.32 -3.51 -18.57
C GLY A 275 11.97 -2.93 -18.95
N ILE A 276 11.22 -2.50 -17.93
CA ILE A 276 9.91 -1.85 -18.07
C ILE A 276 9.92 -0.42 -17.56
N ILE A 277 8.95 0.36 -18.01
CA ILE A 277 8.63 1.68 -17.46
C ILE A 277 7.25 1.63 -16.82
N MET A 278 7.19 1.89 -15.52
CA MET A 278 5.97 2.15 -14.79
C MET A 278 5.74 3.66 -14.81
N TRP A 279 4.75 4.10 -15.58
CA TRP A 279 4.44 5.51 -15.74
C TRP A 279 3.19 5.85 -14.94
N ARG A 280 3.34 6.68 -13.91
CA ARG A 280 2.19 7.06 -13.08
C ARG A 280 1.23 7.94 -13.87
N SER A 281 -0.04 7.58 -13.86
CA SER A 281 -1.11 8.36 -14.47
C SER A 281 -1.67 9.47 -13.56
N PHE A 282 -0.95 9.78 -12.49
CA PHE A 282 -1.31 10.80 -11.55
C PHE A 282 -0.71 12.14 -11.97
N VAL A 283 -1.56 13.08 -12.37
CA VAL A 283 -1.18 14.43 -12.76
C VAL A 283 -2.12 15.42 -12.07
N TYR A 284 -1.54 16.37 -11.34
CA TYR A 284 -2.23 17.56 -10.91
C TYR A 284 -1.76 18.75 -11.73
N GLY A 285 -2.56 19.16 -12.61
CA GLY A 285 -2.85 20.37 -13.09
C GLY A 285 -2.28 21.26 -14.07
N ALA A 286 -1.13 21.12 -14.66
CA ALA A 286 -0.62 22.19 -15.52
C ALA A 286 -1.45 22.44 -16.81
N ASN A 287 -2.02 21.40 -17.40
CA ASN A 287 -2.76 21.46 -18.65
C ASN A 287 -4.28 21.59 -18.47
N HIS A 288 -4.80 21.32 -17.26
CA HIS A 288 -6.23 21.22 -16.97
C HIS A 288 -6.66 22.18 -15.84
N LYS A 289 -6.15 23.42 -15.85
CA LYS A 289 -6.53 24.44 -14.86
C LYS A 289 -8.05 24.68 -14.86
N GLY A 290 -8.64 24.54 -13.66
CA GLY A 290 -10.08 24.72 -13.47
C GLY A 290 -10.93 23.49 -13.75
N GLU A 291 -10.34 22.40 -14.25
CA GLU A 291 -11.01 21.11 -14.33
C GLU A 291 -11.04 20.45 -12.93
N ASP A 292 -12.14 19.76 -12.62
CA ASP A 292 -12.23 18.97 -11.41
C ASP A 292 -11.09 17.96 -11.34
N ARG A 293 -10.37 17.91 -10.22
CA ARG A 293 -9.18 17.06 -10.03
C ARG A 293 -9.45 15.59 -10.32
N VAL A 294 -10.65 15.09 -10.02
CA VAL A 294 -11.01 13.68 -10.24
C VAL A 294 -11.13 13.30 -11.72
N LYS A 295 -11.21 14.29 -12.62
CA LYS A 295 -11.26 14.08 -14.09
C LYS A 295 -9.87 14.05 -14.73
N GLN A 296 -8.88 14.70 -14.11
CA GLN A 296 -7.62 15.06 -14.77
C GLN A 296 -6.84 13.85 -15.29
N ALA A 297 -6.84 12.72 -14.57
CA ALA A 297 -6.13 11.53 -15.03
C ALA A 297 -6.66 11.00 -16.38
N VAL A 298 -7.98 10.95 -16.56
CA VAL A 298 -8.58 10.54 -17.85
C VAL A 298 -8.30 11.58 -18.91
N SER A 299 -8.55 12.87 -18.63
CA SER A 299 -8.37 13.97 -19.58
C SER A 299 -6.92 14.03 -20.10
N GLU A 300 -5.94 13.76 -19.25
CA GLU A 300 -4.51 13.81 -19.60
C GLU A 300 -4.07 12.60 -20.44
N PHE A 301 -4.56 11.39 -20.12
CA PHE A 301 -3.99 10.16 -20.66
C PHE A 301 -4.81 9.50 -21.78
N VAL A 302 -6.12 9.74 -21.87
CA VAL A 302 -7.00 9.03 -22.82
C VAL A 302 -6.57 9.17 -24.29
N ASN A 303 -6.06 10.34 -24.66
CA ASN A 303 -5.60 10.61 -26.02
C ASN A 303 -4.29 9.89 -26.38
N ASP A 304 -3.57 9.37 -25.38
CA ASP A 304 -2.32 8.62 -25.58
C ASP A 304 -2.54 7.10 -25.53
N ASP A 305 -3.79 6.63 -25.39
CA ASP A 305 -4.09 5.19 -25.36
C ASP A 305 -3.64 4.49 -26.65
N GLY A 306 -2.83 3.46 -26.51
CA GLY A 306 -2.23 2.70 -27.60
C GLY A 306 -1.02 3.38 -28.28
N LYS A 307 -0.56 4.55 -27.78
CA LYS A 307 0.67 5.19 -28.28
C LYS A 307 1.91 4.85 -27.44
N PHE A 308 1.72 4.26 -26.27
CA PHE A 308 2.82 3.78 -25.43
C PHE A 308 3.47 2.53 -26.02
N ARG A 309 4.78 2.35 -25.77
CA ARG A 309 5.49 1.10 -26.09
C ARG A 309 4.94 -0.07 -25.26
N ASP A 310 5.15 -1.28 -25.76
CA ASP A 310 4.72 -2.55 -25.15
C ASP A 310 5.33 -2.82 -23.75
N ASN A 311 6.47 -2.20 -23.44
CA ASN A 311 7.13 -2.25 -22.13
C ASN A 311 6.85 -1.02 -21.25
N VAL A 312 5.86 -0.19 -21.59
CA VAL A 312 5.31 0.86 -20.71
C VAL A 312 4.03 0.34 -20.07
N ILE A 313 3.91 0.55 -18.78
CA ILE A 313 2.75 0.17 -17.99
C ILE A 313 2.24 1.44 -17.28
N LEU A 314 0.98 1.80 -17.47
CA LEU A 314 0.38 2.88 -16.70
C LEU A 314 0.09 2.40 -15.29
N GLN A 315 0.68 3.07 -14.30
CA GLN A 315 0.46 2.83 -12.89
C GLN A 315 -0.54 3.86 -12.37
N SER A 316 -1.76 3.39 -12.06
CA SER A 316 -2.89 4.24 -11.70
C SER A 316 -3.35 3.97 -10.27
N LYS A 317 -3.63 5.02 -9.49
CA LYS A 317 -4.20 4.90 -8.15
C LYS A 317 -5.57 4.21 -8.22
N ASN A 318 -5.95 3.53 -7.15
CA ASN A 318 -7.23 2.85 -7.06
C ASN A 318 -8.43 3.82 -7.14
N GLY A 319 -8.32 5.01 -6.57
CA GLY A 319 -9.31 6.09 -6.66
C GLY A 319 -8.86 7.26 -7.55
N PRO A 320 -9.79 8.13 -7.99
CA PRO A 320 -9.48 9.21 -8.93
C PRO A 320 -8.80 10.41 -8.29
N LEU A 321 -8.73 10.48 -6.94
CA LEU A 321 -8.15 11.61 -6.23
C LEU A 321 -6.80 11.24 -5.60
N ASP A 322 -6.76 10.70 -4.39
CA ASP A 322 -5.50 10.52 -3.67
C ASP A 322 -5.59 9.56 -2.46
N PHE A 323 -6.00 8.32 -2.64
CA PHE A 323 -6.06 7.33 -1.57
C PHE A 323 -6.87 7.76 -0.34
N GLN A 324 -7.96 8.51 -0.56
CA GLN A 324 -8.85 8.95 0.52
C GLN A 324 -9.47 7.74 1.24
N PRO A 325 -10.01 7.88 2.46
CA PRO A 325 -10.63 6.80 3.21
C PRO A 325 -11.69 6.03 2.42
N ARG A 326 -12.46 6.74 1.58
CA ARG A 326 -13.31 6.14 0.55
C ARG A 326 -13.33 6.99 -0.71
N GLU A 327 -12.96 6.39 -1.82
CA GLU A 327 -13.10 6.92 -3.17
C GLU A 327 -13.87 5.92 -4.04
N PRO A 328 -14.63 6.36 -5.04
CA PRO A 328 -15.02 5.45 -6.12
C PRO A 328 -13.75 4.99 -6.86
N TYR A 329 -13.83 3.90 -7.62
CA TYR A 329 -12.68 3.47 -8.41
C TYR A 329 -12.29 4.53 -9.46
N ALA A 330 -11.01 4.58 -9.81
CA ALA A 330 -10.52 5.57 -10.76
C ALA A 330 -11.01 5.26 -12.20
N PRO A 331 -11.73 6.18 -12.87
CA PRO A 331 -12.32 5.92 -14.19
C PRO A 331 -11.27 5.72 -15.28
N ILE A 332 -10.01 6.04 -15.05
CA ILE A 332 -8.94 5.76 -16.02
C ILE A 332 -8.83 4.26 -16.34
N PHE A 333 -9.21 3.36 -15.43
CA PHE A 333 -9.27 1.92 -15.70
C PHE A 333 -10.34 1.57 -16.74
N ASP A 334 -11.36 2.39 -16.90
CA ASP A 334 -12.40 2.24 -17.92
C ASP A 334 -12.03 2.86 -19.28
N ASN A 335 -11.11 3.82 -19.29
CA ASN A 335 -10.83 4.65 -20.46
C ASN A 335 -9.54 4.27 -21.21
N MET A 336 -8.67 3.45 -20.63
CA MET A 336 -7.45 2.96 -21.29
C MET A 336 -7.68 1.51 -21.73
N HIS A 337 -7.78 1.27 -23.04
CA HIS A 337 -8.16 -0.04 -23.60
C HIS A 337 -6.99 -0.79 -24.27
N LYS A 338 -5.95 -0.06 -24.68
CA LYS A 338 -4.82 -0.60 -25.46
C LYS A 338 -3.52 -0.59 -24.69
N THR A 339 -3.39 0.31 -23.74
CA THR A 339 -2.18 0.46 -22.92
C THR A 339 -2.27 -0.43 -21.70
N PRO A 340 -1.24 -1.23 -21.40
CA PRO A 340 -1.19 -2.04 -20.18
C PRO A 340 -1.31 -1.19 -18.93
N GLN A 341 -2.11 -1.64 -17.95
CA GLN A 341 -2.34 -0.96 -16.69
C GLN A 341 -1.95 -1.83 -15.50
N MET A 342 -1.51 -1.19 -14.41
CA MET A 342 -1.39 -1.77 -13.09
C MET A 342 -2.04 -0.85 -12.05
N ALA A 343 -2.60 -1.44 -11.00
CA ALA A 343 -3.14 -0.67 -9.88
C ALA A 343 -2.03 -0.24 -8.92
N GLU A 344 -2.10 1.01 -8.45
CA GLU A 344 -1.32 1.52 -7.34
C GLU A 344 -2.22 1.62 -6.11
N LEU A 345 -1.93 0.80 -5.09
CA LEU A 345 -2.59 0.82 -3.78
C LEU A 345 -1.67 1.48 -2.76
N GLN A 346 -2.25 2.11 -1.74
CA GLN A 346 -1.45 2.71 -0.67
C GLN A 346 -1.51 1.87 0.60
N ILE A 347 -0.37 1.33 1.04
CA ILE A 347 -0.22 0.58 2.28
C ILE A 347 0.07 1.54 3.44
N THR A 348 0.62 2.71 3.15
CA THR A 348 1.17 3.66 4.13
C THR A 348 0.13 4.42 4.96
N GLN A 349 -1.17 4.32 4.67
CA GLN A 349 -2.27 4.93 5.44
C GLN A 349 -2.17 6.47 5.57
N GLU A 350 -1.74 7.19 4.51
CA GLU A 350 -1.58 8.65 4.55
C GLU A 350 -2.84 9.38 5.05
N TYR A 351 -3.99 8.99 4.52
CA TYR A 351 -5.30 9.58 4.84
C TYR A 351 -6.13 8.71 5.81
N LEU A 352 -5.55 7.62 6.31
CA LEU A 352 -6.23 6.61 7.13
C LEU A 352 -5.53 6.47 8.50
N GLY A 353 -5.22 7.61 9.12
CA GLY A 353 -4.68 7.66 10.47
C GLY A 353 -3.17 7.48 10.58
N GLN A 354 -2.40 7.44 9.49
CA GLN A 354 -0.94 7.52 9.45
C GLN A 354 -0.23 6.49 10.34
N SER A 355 -0.68 5.24 10.34
CA SER A 355 -0.20 4.17 11.21
C SER A 355 -0.24 4.49 12.72
N ARG A 356 -0.99 5.53 13.13
CA ARG A 356 -1.38 5.81 14.51
C ARG A 356 -2.71 5.17 14.86
N HIS A 357 -3.51 4.83 13.84
CA HIS A 357 -4.82 4.22 13.94
C HIS A 357 -4.78 2.77 13.45
N LEU A 358 -5.61 1.92 14.07
CA LEU A 358 -5.90 0.61 13.56
C LEU A 358 -6.87 0.76 12.38
N VAL A 359 -6.37 0.51 11.18
CA VAL A 359 -7.16 0.47 9.94
C VAL A 359 -6.65 -0.66 9.05
N TYR A 360 -7.46 -1.70 8.90
CA TYR A 360 -7.17 -2.81 8.00
C TYR A 360 -7.67 -2.49 6.59
N LEU A 361 -6.75 -2.43 5.63
CA LEU A 361 -7.00 -1.89 4.29
C LEU A 361 -7.53 -2.91 3.28
N ALA A 362 -7.39 -4.21 3.54
CA ALA A 362 -7.77 -5.23 2.58
C ALA A 362 -9.26 -5.18 2.17
N PRO A 363 -10.24 -4.84 3.05
CA PRO A 363 -11.62 -4.64 2.63
C PRO A 363 -11.78 -3.55 1.55
N MET A 364 -11.02 -2.46 1.64
CA MET A 364 -11.01 -1.40 0.62
C MET A 364 -10.44 -1.89 -0.72
N TRP A 365 -9.42 -2.74 -0.68
CA TRP A 365 -8.81 -3.30 -1.90
C TRP A 365 -9.69 -4.38 -2.52
N GLU A 366 -10.37 -5.19 -1.71
CA GLU A 366 -11.39 -6.15 -2.17
C GLU A 366 -12.57 -5.42 -2.85
N GLU A 367 -13.05 -4.31 -2.26
CA GLU A 367 -14.05 -3.42 -2.86
C GLU A 367 -13.57 -2.91 -4.24
N PHE A 368 -12.33 -2.42 -4.34
CA PHE A 368 -11.74 -1.97 -5.60
C PHE A 368 -11.73 -3.07 -6.67
N PHE A 369 -11.34 -4.31 -6.33
CA PHE A 369 -11.36 -5.43 -7.28
C PHE A 369 -12.77 -5.90 -7.63
N GLY A 370 -13.77 -5.50 -6.90
CA GLY A 370 -15.18 -5.66 -7.27
C GLY A 370 -15.56 -4.80 -8.48
N PHE A 371 -14.96 -3.62 -8.61
CA PHE A 371 -15.16 -2.68 -9.74
C PHE A 371 -14.17 -2.93 -10.87
N VAL A 372 -12.89 -2.95 -10.57
CA VAL A 372 -11.80 -3.14 -11.54
C VAL A 372 -11.39 -4.61 -11.54
N ARG A 373 -11.91 -5.36 -12.52
CA ARG A 373 -11.63 -6.80 -12.61
C ARG A 373 -10.13 -7.06 -12.73
N PRO A 374 -9.55 -7.97 -11.92
CA PRO A 374 -8.12 -8.28 -11.92
C PRO A 374 -7.54 -8.63 -13.30
N GLN A 375 -8.34 -9.25 -14.19
CA GLN A 375 -7.94 -9.62 -15.56
C GLN A 375 -7.57 -8.43 -16.46
N ARG A 376 -8.01 -7.23 -16.10
CA ARG A 376 -7.67 -6.00 -16.84
C ARG A 376 -6.29 -5.45 -16.48
N LEU A 377 -5.69 -5.94 -15.41
CA LEU A 377 -4.42 -5.48 -14.89
C LEU A 377 -3.32 -6.50 -15.19
N ILE A 378 -2.12 -5.99 -15.45
CA ILE A 378 -0.94 -6.85 -15.65
C ILE A 378 -0.02 -6.91 -14.43
N GLY A 379 -0.35 -6.16 -13.39
CA GLY A 379 0.40 -6.10 -12.14
C GLY A 379 -0.26 -5.22 -11.10
N ILE A 380 0.38 -5.16 -9.95
CA ILE A 380 -0.04 -4.37 -8.79
C ILE A 380 1.19 -3.76 -8.13
N ALA A 381 1.06 -2.51 -7.69
CA ALA A 381 2.06 -1.79 -6.93
C ALA A 381 1.48 -1.31 -5.59
N GLY A 382 2.25 -1.40 -4.51
CA GLY A 382 1.87 -0.93 -3.18
C GLY A 382 2.82 0.13 -2.66
N VAL A 383 2.30 1.31 -2.32
CA VAL A 383 3.09 2.33 -1.63
C VAL A 383 3.35 1.89 -0.20
N ALA A 384 4.60 1.62 0.13
CA ALA A 384 4.98 0.95 1.37
C ALA A 384 5.19 1.92 2.54
N ASN A 385 4.69 1.54 3.72
CA ASN A 385 5.07 2.14 4.99
C ASN A 385 5.97 1.16 5.75
N ILE A 386 7.26 1.14 5.41
CA ILE A 386 8.27 0.23 5.99
C ILE A 386 9.49 1.07 6.34
N GLY A 387 9.87 1.06 7.60
CA GLY A 387 10.97 1.86 8.11
C GLY A 387 11.71 1.18 9.26
N LEU A 388 12.59 1.94 9.92
CA LEU A 388 13.47 1.45 11.00
C LEU A 388 12.79 1.27 12.35
N ASP A 389 11.49 1.54 12.50
CA ASP A 389 10.76 1.18 13.71
C ASP A 389 10.82 -0.34 13.91
N LYS A 390 10.92 -0.80 15.18
CA LYS A 390 11.04 -2.22 15.50
C LYS A 390 9.96 -3.09 14.87
N ASN A 391 8.72 -2.60 14.85
CA ASN A 391 7.60 -3.28 14.22
C ASN A 391 7.48 -3.02 12.71
N TRP A 392 8.46 -2.37 12.07
CA TRP A 392 8.57 -2.06 10.64
C TRP A 392 7.51 -1.11 10.06
N CYS A 393 6.34 -1.00 10.67
CA CYS A 393 5.16 -0.34 10.10
C CYS A 393 4.58 0.77 11.00
N GLY A 394 5.21 1.09 12.13
CA GLY A 394 4.76 2.10 13.09
C GLY A 394 3.58 1.68 13.97
N HIS A 395 2.77 0.70 13.54
CA HIS A 395 1.67 0.10 14.29
C HIS A 395 1.65 -1.41 14.05
N HIS A 396 1.41 -2.21 15.09
CA HIS A 396 1.44 -3.68 14.94
C HIS A 396 0.42 -4.19 13.91
N PHE A 397 -0.80 -3.64 13.90
CA PHE A 397 -1.82 -4.01 12.90
C PHE A 397 -1.54 -3.47 11.49
N SER A 398 -0.68 -2.47 11.32
CA SER A 398 -0.26 -2.02 9.99
C SER A 398 0.58 -3.07 9.26
N GLN A 399 1.18 -4.02 10.00
CA GLN A 399 1.82 -5.20 9.40
C GLN A 399 0.83 -6.06 8.61
N ALA A 400 -0.44 -6.12 9.07
CA ALA A 400 -1.51 -6.83 8.36
C ALA A 400 -1.77 -6.24 6.96
N ASN A 401 -1.59 -4.93 6.78
CA ASN A 401 -1.76 -4.28 5.49
C ASN A 401 -0.64 -4.66 4.51
N TRP A 402 0.60 -4.75 4.97
CA TRP A 402 1.70 -5.26 4.16
C TRP A 402 1.50 -6.73 3.79
N TYR A 403 1.14 -7.57 4.77
CA TYR A 403 0.80 -8.98 4.54
C TYR A 403 -0.32 -9.12 3.50
N ALA A 404 -1.42 -8.41 3.70
CA ALA A 404 -2.59 -8.47 2.84
C ALA A 404 -2.29 -8.02 1.40
N PHE A 405 -1.48 -6.96 1.24
CA PHE A 405 -1.05 -6.55 -0.09
C PHE A 405 -0.33 -7.69 -0.83
N GLY A 406 0.61 -8.37 -0.19
CA GLY A 406 1.31 -9.51 -0.80
C GLY A 406 0.39 -10.67 -1.15
N ARG A 407 -0.53 -11.04 -0.23
CA ARG A 407 -1.49 -12.12 -0.46
C ARG A 407 -2.45 -11.82 -1.62
N LEU A 408 -2.98 -10.59 -1.70
CA LEU A 408 -3.81 -10.14 -2.82
C LEU A 408 -3.01 -10.01 -4.12
N ALA A 409 -1.75 -9.58 -4.06
CA ALA A 409 -0.88 -9.52 -5.22
C ALA A 409 -0.60 -10.92 -5.81
N TRP A 410 -0.55 -11.94 -4.95
CA TRP A 410 -0.46 -13.33 -5.37
C TRP A 410 -1.79 -13.86 -5.91
N ASN A 411 -2.87 -13.66 -5.16
CA ASN A 411 -4.20 -14.10 -5.53
C ASN A 411 -5.27 -13.04 -5.17
N PRO A 412 -5.72 -12.21 -6.11
CA PRO A 412 -6.71 -11.17 -5.88
C PRO A 412 -8.14 -11.68 -5.58
N LEU A 413 -8.35 -12.97 -5.61
CA LEU A 413 -9.64 -13.61 -5.29
C LEU A 413 -9.74 -14.06 -3.82
N LEU A 414 -8.68 -13.88 -3.03
CA LEU A 414 -8.74 -14.09 -1.58
C LEU A 414 -9.62 -13.02 -0.94
N SER A 415 -10.48 -13.42 -0.01
CA SER A 415 -11.26 -12.46 0.77
C SER A 415 -10.37 -11.77 1.82
N SER A 416 -10.70 -10.52 2.11
CA SER A 416 -10.03 -9.75 3.17
C SER A 416 -10.14 -10.44 4.53
N GLU A 417 -11.27 -11.10 4.81
CA GLU A 417 -11.47 -11.87 6.04
C GLU A 417 -10.52 -13.08 6.12
N GLN A 418 -10.37 -13.85 5.04
CA GLN A 418 -9.45 -14.98 5.00
C GLN A 418 -8.02 -14.54 5.27
N ILE A 419 -7.57 -13.45 4.65
CA ILE A 419 -6.22 -12.91 4.84
C ILE A 419 -6.01 -12.41 6.27
N ALA A 420 -7.02 -11.76 6.87
CA ALA A 420 -6.96 -11.31 8.27
C ALA A 420 -6.83 -12.50 9.24
N ARG A 421 -7.56 -13.61 9.01
CA ARG A 421 -7.40 -14.85 9.79
C ARG A 421 -6.00 -15.40 9.72
N GLU A 422 -5.46 -15.57 8.50
CA GLU A 422 -4.09 -16.04 8.28
C GLU A 422 -3.08 -15.18 9.06
N TRP A 423 -3.19 -13.86 8.94
CA TRP A 423 -2.29 -12.93 9.62
C TRP A 423 -2.40 -13.00 11.14
N LEU A 424 -3.63 -13.07 11.69
CA LEU A 424 -3.87 -13.20 13.13
C LEU A 424 -3.30 -14.51 13.68
N GLU A 425 -3.48 -15.62 12.96
CA GLU A 425 -2.93 -16.93 13.35
C GLU A 425 -1.39 -16.92 13.36
N GLU A 426 -0.76 -16.32 12.36
CA GLU A 426 0.69 -16.22 12.27
C GLU A 426 1.28 -15.19 13.27
N THR A 427 0.50 -14.18 13.69
CA THR A 427 1.01 -13.06 14.50
C THR A 427 0.69 -13.20 15.99
N PHE A 428 -0.51 -13.65 16.34
CA PHE A 428 -0.99 -13.77 17.72
C PHE A 428 -1.39 -15.20 18.11
N GLY A 429 -1.44 -16.13 17.14
CA GLY A 429 -1.79 -17.51 17.38
C GLY A 429 -0.72 -18.23 18.21
N ASP A 430 -1.06 -18.68 19.41
CA ASP A 430 -0.22 -19.64 20.14
C ASP A 430 -0.63 -21.06 19.72
N LYS A 431 0.23 -21.70 18.93
CA LYS A 431 0.00 -23.08 18.46
C LYS A 431 -0.17 -24.08 19.61
N ARG A 432 0.28 -23.74 20.81
CA ARG A 432 0.12 -24.54 22.03
C ARG A 432 -1.26 -24.44 22.66
N LEU A 433 -2.02 -23.38 22.33
CA LEU A 433 -3.35 -23.09 22.87
C LEU A 433 -4.50 -23.38 21.89
N LYS A 434 -4.26 -24.11 20.81
CA LYS A 434 -5.28 -24.41 19.76
C LYS A 434 -6.57 -25.06 20.29
N GLU A 435 -6.54 -25.65 21.48
CA GLU A 435 -7.69 -26.30 22.12
C GLU A 435 -8.42 -25.39 23.14
N ASP A 436 -7.92 -24.17 23.42
CA ASP A 436 -8.59 -23.25 24.34
C ASP A 436 -9.74 -22.51 23.62
N SER A 437 -10.96 -22.81 23.97
CA SER A 437 -12.18 -22.17 23.43
C SER A 437 -12.19 -20.63 23.64
N ARG A 438 -11.51 -20.12 24.67
CA ARG A 438 -11.39 -18.68 24.95
C ARG A 438 -10.48 -18.00 23.95
N LEU A 439 -9.36 -18.64 23.55
CA LEU A 439 -8.49 -18.12 22.50
C LEU A 439 -9.21 -18.04 21.15
N SER A 440 -10.03 -19.05 20.84
CA SER A 440 -10.89 -19.00 19.65
C SER A 440 -11.84 -17.80 19.68
N THR A 441 -12.45 -17.50 20.84
CA THR A 441 -13.33 -16.33 21.00
C THR A 441 -12.58 -15.02 20.82
N ILE A 442 -11.38 -14.88 21.41
CA ILE A 442 -10.55 -13.68 21.25
C ILE A 442 -10.13 -13.50 19.79
N ASN A 443 -9.70 -14.56 19.10
CA ASN A 443 -9.33 -14.47 17.69
C ASN A 443 -10.52 -14.02 16.81
N HIS A 444 -11.75 -14.46 17.11
CA HIS A 444 -12.95 -13.97 16.45
C HIS A 444 -13.19 -12.47 16.71
N GLN A 445 -13.00 -12.00 17.95
CA GLN A 445 -13.16 -10.58 18.28
C GLN A 445 -12.10 -9.72 17.60
N LEU A 446 -10.83 -10.16 17.54
CA LEU A 446 -9.77 -9.46 16.84
C LEU A 446 -10.02 -9.40 15.34
N LEU A 447 -10.51 -10.48 14.77
CA LEU A 447 -10.91 -10.52 13.35
C LEU A 447 -12.03 -9.52 13.06
N ASP A 448 -13.10 -9.53 13.87
CA ASP A 448 -14.22 -8.61 13.76
C ASP A 448 -13.76 -7.15 13.87
N MET A 449 -12.90 -6.84 14.85
CA MET A 449 -12.27 -5.52 15.01
C MET A 449 -11.50 -5.10 13.76
N MET A 450 -10.67 -5.97 13.19
CA MET A 450 -9.94 -5.68 11.96
C MET A 450 -10.89 -5.38 10.80
N MET A 451 -11.87 -6.25 10.58
CA MET A 451 -12.80 -6.13 9.45
C MET A 451 -13.64 -4.84 9.49
N ARG A 452 -14.03 -4.37 10.69
CA ARG A 452 -14.80 -3.13 10.89
C ARG A 452 -13.95 -1.86 10.85
N SER A 453 -12.64 -1.96 11.04
CA SER A 453 -11.76 -0.82 11.31
C SER A 453 -11.70 0.21 10.17
N ARG A 454 -11.78 -0.21 8.90
CA ARG A 454 -11.81 0.71 7.76
C ARG A 454 -13.13 1.50 7.72
N GLU A 455 -14.27 0.86 7.91
CA GLU A 455 -15.57 1.54 7.93
C GLU A 455 -15.68 2.51 9.11
N ALA A 456 -15.22 2.09 10.29
CA ALA A 456 -15.14 2.99 11.44
C ALA A 456 -14.32 4.25 11.13
N CYS A 457 -13.18 4.09 10.44
CA CYS A 457 -12.33 5.20 10.02
C CYS A 457 -13.05 6.14 9.04
N VAL A 458 -13.77 5.61 8.07
CA VAL A 458 -14.60 6.39 7.14
C VAL A 458 -15.66 7.17 7.93
N ASP A 459 -16.36 6.51 8.85
CA ASP A 459 -17.48 7.10 9.59
C ASP A 459 -17.04 8.24 10.50
N TYR A 460 -15.94 8.10 11.25
CA TYR A 460 -15.50 9.19 12.10
C TYR A 460 -14.73 10.30 11.35
N MET A 461 -14.23 10.05 10.12
CA MET A 461 -13.52 11.06 9.33
C MET A 461 -14.40 11.71 8.28
N MET A 462 -14.82 10.93 7.27
CA MET A 462 -15.44 11.47 6.05
C MET A 462 -16.53 10.52 5.53
N PRO A 463 -17.65 10.43 6.25
CA PRO A 463 -18.79 9.59 5.86
C PRO A 463 -19.48 10.09 4.59
N LEU A 464 -20.27 9.21 3.98
CA LEU A 464 -21.19 9.50 2.86
C LEU A 464 -20.51 10.08 1.60
N GLY A 465 -19.21 9.88 1.44
CA GLY A 465 -18.46 10.41 0.29
C GLY A 465 -17.84 11.79 0.52
N LEU A 466 -17.89 12.34 1.74
CA LEU A 466 -17.01 13.46 2.11
C LEU A 466 -15.55 13.04 1.90
N HIS A 467 -14.72 13.99 1.49
CA HIS A 467 -13.32 13.74 1.20
C HIS A 467 -12.46 15.00 1.31
N HIS A 468 -11.16 14.79 1.53
CA HIS A 468 -10.11 15.80 1.52
C HIS A 468 -10.31 16.98 2.49
N ILE A 469 -10.92 16.74 3.65
CA ILE A 469 -11.19 17.73 4.69
C ILE A 469 -10.22 17.63 5.87
N PHE A 470 -8.96 17.33 5.57
CA PHE A 470 -7.83 17.23 6.50
C PHE A 470 -7.13 18.56 6.74
N LYS A 471 -6.42 18.64 7.86
CA LYS A 471 -5.44 19.71 8.10
C LYS A 471 -4.40 19.76 6.99
N PHE A 472 -4.04 20.99 6.60
CA PHE A 472 -3.00 21.22 5.60
C PHE A 472 -1.67 20.56 5.97
N ASP A 473 -0.83 20.32 4.98
CA ASP A 473 0.56 19.84 5.01
C ASP A 473 0.75 18.36 5.38
N HIS A 474 0.03 17.82 6.35
CA HIS A 474 0.31 16.48 6.86
C HIS A 474 -0.91 15.54 6.91
N HIS A 475 -2.07 15.97 6.42
CA HIS A 475 -3.27 15.14 6.24
C HIS A 475 -3.73 14.37 7.50
N TYR A 476 -3.52 14.95 8.69
CA TYR A 476 -3.91 14.34 9.95
C TYR A 476 -4.78 15.29 10.78
N GLY A 477 -5.96 14.79 11.19
CA GLY A 477 -6.96 15.57 11.89
C GLY A 477 -7.86 16.43 10.97
N PRO A 478 -9.03 16.87 11.47
CA PRO A 478 -10.04 17.58 10.71
C PRO A 478 -9.72 19.06 10.52
N GLU A 479 -9.98 19.59 9.32
CA GLU A 479 -9.96 21.03 9.02
C GLU A 479 -10.99 21.35 7.91
N PRO A 480 -12.31 21.12 8.14
CA PRO A 480 -13.33 21.34 7.12
C PRO A 480 -13.41 22.80 6.66
N ASP A 481 -13.06 23.77 7.50
CA ASP A 481 -12.99 25.20 7.19
C ASP A 481 -11.66 25.62 6.53
N GLY A 482 -10.78 24.65 6.21
CA GLY A 482 -9.45 24.92 5.70
C GLY A 482 -9.45 25.72 4.40
N PHE A 483 -8.88 26.93 4.44
CA PHE A 483 -8.69 27.80 3.30
C PHE A 483 -7.43 28.64 3.46
N ILE A 484 -6.56 28.61 2.45
CA ILE A 484 -5.36 29.47 2.38
C ILE A 484 -5.39 30.22 1.06
N ALA A 485 -5.54 31.55 1.13
CA ALA A 485 -5.73 32.41 -0.04
C ALA A 485 -4.56 32.39 -1.06
N SER A 486 -3.36 32.01 -0.64
CA SER A 486 -2.18 31.87 -1.51
C SER A 486 -2.10 30.52 -2.22
N TYR A 487 -2.95 29.54 -1.84
CA TYR A 487 -2.98 28.22 -2.45
C TYR A 487 -4.05 28.14 -3.56
N PRO A 488 -3.86 27.26 -4.55
CA PRO A 488 -4.96 26.91 -5.44
C PRO A 488 -6.19 26.46 -4.65
N LEU A 489 -7.37 26.91 -5.05
CA LEU A 489 -8.61 26.57 -4.32
C LEU A 489 -8.82 25.06 -4.20
N GLU A 490 -8.45 24.33 -5.25
CA GLU A 490 -8.51 22.86 -5.31
C GLU A 490 -7.53 22.14 -4.36
N TRP A 491 -6.74 22.87 -3.59
CA TRP A 491 -5.91 22.34 -2.50
C TRP A 491 -6.56 22.55 -1.13
N CYS A 492 -7.63 23.35 -1.09
CA CYS A 492 -8.29 23.72 0.15
C CYS A 492 -9.47 22.78 0.47
N PRO A 493 -9.64 22.32 1.72
CA PRO A 493 -10.79 21.51 2.15
C PRO A 493 -12.16 22.04 1.73
N VAL A 494 -12.39 23.34 1.81
CA VAL A 494 -13.67 23.97 1.43
C VAL A 494 -14.07 23.74 -0.04
N TYR A 495 -13.11 23.45 -0.90
CA TYR A 495 -13.36 23.10 -2.31
C TYR A 495 -14.09 21.78 -2.46
N TYR A 496 -13.82 20.81 -1.60
CA TYR A 496 -14.29 19.44 -1.76
C TYR A 496 -15.69 19.22 -1.20
N HIS A 497 -16.02 19.81 -0.05
CA HIS A 497 -17.34 19.60 0.53
C HIS A 497 -18.38 20.65 0.09
N LYS A 498 -17.96 21.84 -0.36
CA LYS A 498 -18.83 22.92 -0.87
C LYS A 498 -20.07 23.19 0.01
N ALA A 499 -19.94 23.06 1.34
CA ALA A 499 -21.04 23.26 2.26
C ALA A 499 -21.54 24.72 2.24
N ASP A 500 -22.85 24.88 2.19
CA ASP A 500 -23.55 26.17 2.25
C ASP A 500 -24.89 26.02 3.00
N SER A 501 -25.71 27.08 3.02
CA SER A 501 -27.02 27.02 3.69
C SER A 501 -28.01 26.05 3.05
N LEU A 502 -27.80 25.62 1.82
CA LEU A 502 -28.67 24.69 1.11
C LEU A 502 -28.28 23.23 1.32
N GLY A 503 -26.98 22.95 1.39
CA GLY A 503 -26.51 21.57 1.44
C GLY A 503 -25.00 21.39 1.54
N VAL A 504 -24.54 20.19 1.24
CA VAL A 504 -23.12 19.80 1.27
C VAL A 504 -22.83 18.77 0.16
N GLY A 505 -21.57 18.66 -0.24
CA GLY A 505 -21.10 17.71 -1.25
C GLY A 505 -20.77 18.37 -2.59
N PHE A 506 -20.06 17.65 -3.43
CA PHE A 506 -19.58 18.15 -4.72
C PHE A 506 -20.44 17.65 -5.87
N ASN A 507 -21.09 18.56 -6.60
CA ASN A 507 -21.87 18.15 -7.79
C ASN A 507 -20.93 17.77 -8.96
N ARG A 508 -20.77 16.47 -9.17
CA ARG A 508 -19.98 15.83 -10.23
C ARG A 508 -20.83 15.10 -11.26
N SER A 509 -22.18 15.20 -11.14
CA SER A 509 -23.10 14.69 -12.15
C SER A 509 -23.06 15.52 -13.45
N HIS A 510 -23.85 15.13 -14.46
CA HIS A 510 -24.00 15.87 -15.71
C HIS A 510 -24.46 17.34 -15.53
N THR A 511 -25.08 17.69 -14.41
CA THR A 511 -25.46 19.05 -14.06
C THR A 511 -24.35 19.87 -13.39
N GLY A 512 -23.23 19.22 -13.04
CA GLY A 512 -22.08 19.83 -12.38
C GLY A 512 -20.81 19.77 -13.23
N THR A 513 -19.76 19.11 -12.73
CA THR A 513 -18.48 18.98 -13.46
C THR A 513 -18.49 17.84 -14.49
N ASP A 514 -19.55 17.05 -14.54
CA ASP A 514 -19.72 15.91 -15.43
C ASP A 514 -18.60 14.86 -15.31
N ALA A 515 -18.10 14.62 -14.08
CA ALA A 515 -17.10 13.59 -13.84
C ALA A 515 -17.70 12.17 -13.98
N THR A 516 -19.01 12.02 -13.76
CA THR A 516 -19.72 10.75 -13.94
C THR A 516 -19.66 10.24 -15.38
N SER A 517 -19.52 11.12 -16.39
CA SER A 517 -19.38 10.74 -17.80
C SER A 517 -18.12 9.93 -18.11
N GLN A 518 -17.13 9.94 -17.24
CA GLN A 518 -15.89 9.16 -17.40
C GLN A 518 -16.02 7.69 -16.99
N TYR A 519 -17.11 7.31 -16.34
CA TYR A 519 -17.38 5.92 -15.96
C TYR A 519 -18.13 5.16 -17.04
N ASN A 520 -17.88 3.85 -17.14
CA ASN A 520 -18.67 2.96 -17.99
C ASN A 520 -20.02 2.61 -17.32
N GLU A 521 -21.00 2.21 -18.16
CA GLU A 521 -22.22 1.64 -17.63
C GLU A 521 -21.95 0.29 -16.92
N PRO A 522 -22.66 -0.04 -15.84
CA PRO A 522 -23.82 0.71 -15.28
C PRO A 522 -23.45 1.84 -14.31
N TYR A 523 -22.17 2.03 -14.00
CA TYR A 523 -21.72 2.94 -12.94
C TYR A 523 -21.96 4.41 -13.30
N ARG A 524 -21.85 4.76 -14.58
CA ARG A 524 -22.17 6.11 -15.06
C ARG A 524 -23.59 6.51 -14.62
N SER A 525 -24.60 5.73 -15.03
CA SER A 525 -26.00 6.01 -14.69
C SER A 525 -26.23 5.95 -13.18
N LEU A 526 -25.59 5.00 -12.49
CA LEU A 526 -25.71 4.80 -11.04
C LEU A 526 -25.23 6.01 -10.24
N TYR A 527 -24.11 6.63 -10.65
CA TYR A 527 -23.51 7.76 -9.93
C TYR A 527 -24.09 9.11 -10.37
N ASP A 528 -24.64 9.21 -11.58
CA ASP A 528 -25.14 10.47 -12.14
C ASP A 528 -26.49 10.90 -11.58
N ASP A 529 -27.34 9.96 -11.21
CA ASP A 529 -28.65 10.22 -10.62
C ASP A 529 -28.59 10.16 -9.09
N LEU A 530 -28.97 11.26 -8.44
CA LEU A 530 -29.01 11.38 -6.98
C LEU A 530 -29.83 10.27 -6.31
N SER A 531 -30.91 9.80 -6.95
CA SER A 531 -31.81 8.78 -6.39
C SER A 531 -31.23 7.36 -6.43
N THR A 532 -30.31 7.10 -7.36
CA THR A 532 -29.65 5.80 -7.52
C THR A 532 -28.24 5.75 -6.93
N CYS A 533 -27.62 6.91 -6.71
CA CYS A 533 -26.28 7.00 -6.17
C CYS A 533 -26.17 6.26 -4.83
N PRO A 534 -25.19 5.35 -4.67
CA PRO A 534 -24.95 4.71 -3.38
C PRO A 534 -24.63 5.73 -2.30
N GLU A 535 -25.27 5.62 -1.12
CA GLU A 535 -25.12 6.60 -0.05
C GLU A 535 -23.66 6.83 0.36
N GLN A 536 -22.82 5.78 0.28
CA GLN A 536 -21.39 5.86 0.56
C GLN A 536 -20.59 6.77 -0.37
N TYR A 537 -21.14 7.15 -1.55
CA TYR A 537 -20.56 8.07 -2.53
C TYR A 537 -21.42 9.31 -2.76
N LEU A 538 -22.47 9.52 -1.98
CA LEU A 538 -23.48 10.53 -2.19
C LEU A 538 -22.87 11.95 -2.30
N LEU A 539 -22.09 12.34 -1.30
CA LEU A 539 -21.44 13.65 -1.23
C LEU A 539 -20.17 13.77 -2.10
N TRP A 540 -19.73 12.65 -2.65
CA TRP A 540 -18.68 12.65 -3.66
C TRP A 540 -19.20 13.13 -5.01
N PHE A 541 -20.41 12.68 -5.40
CA PHE A 541 -20.98 12.96 -6.71
C PHE A 541 -22.03 14.06 -6.72
N HIS A 542 -22.67 14.38 -5.59
CA HIS A 542 -23.78 15.31 -5.53
C HIS A 542 -23.62 16.36 -4.43
N HIS A 543 -24.10 17.58 -4.72
CA HIS A 543 -24.40 18.57 -3.69
C HIS A 543 -25.82 18.34 -3.21
N VAL A 544 -25.98 17.96 -1.94
CA VAL A 544 -27.21 17.37 -1.41
C VAL A 544 -27.80 18.28 -0.32
N PRO A 545 -29.10 18.61 -0.39
CA PRO A 545 -29.75 19.42 0.64
C PRO A 545 -29.69 18.80 2.02
N TRP A 546 -29.52 19.61 3.07
CA TRP A 546 -29.48 19.15 4.45
C TRP A 546 -30.73 18.35 4.88
N THR A 547 -31.87 18.64 4.26
CA THR A 547 -33.17 17.97 4.51
C THR A 547 -33.44 16.77 3.62
N TYR A 548 -32.49 16.42 2.72
CA TYR A 548 -32.63 15.23 1.85
C TYR A 548 -32.88 13.98 2.70
N ARG A 549 -33.85 13.16 2.26
CA ARG A 549 -34.22 11.92 2.96
C ARG A 549 -33.35 10.77 2.49
N MET A 550 -32.58 10.24 3.43
CA MET A 550 -31.79 9.02 3.26
C MET A 550 -32.68 7.77 3.22
N LYS A 551 -32.12 6.64 2.80
CA LYS A 551 -32.89 5.36 2.70
C LYS A 551 -33.48 4.90 4.03
N ASP A 552 -32.87 5.23 5.15
CA ASP A 552 -33.36 4.92 6.50
C ASP A 552 -34.46 5.91 6.99
N GLY A 553 -34.81 6.90 6.17
CA GLY A 553 -35.79 7.94 6.47
C GLY A 553 -35.25 9.14 7.27
N SER A 554 -34.00 9.11 7.72
CA SER A 554 -33.35 10.27 8.35
C SER A 554 -33.05 11.37 7.32
N THR A 555 -32.86 12.60 7.79
CA THR A 555 -32.30 13.66 6.95
C THR A 555 -30.80 13.43 6.73
N LEU A 556 -30.21 14.05 5.70
CA LEU A 556 -28.78 14.02 5.49
C LEU A 556 -28.00 14.47 6.74
N TRP A 557 -28.48 15.55 7.38
CA TRP A 557 -27.86 16.04 8.61
C TRP A 557 -27.91 15.02 9.76
N GLU A 558 -29.06 14.40 10.00
CA GLU A 558 -29.21 13.34 11.01
C GLU A 558 -28.34 12.13 10.66
N SER A 559 -28.21 11.79 9.38
CA SER A 559 -27.36 10.70 8.92
C SER A 559 -25.88 10.98 9.17
N LEU A 560 -25.40 12.21 8.87
CA LEU A 560 -24.03 12.62 9.19
C LEU A 560 -23.73 12.49 10.69
N GLN A 561 -24.66 12.95 11.56
CA GLN A 561 -24.52 12.82 13.02
C GLN A 561 -24.41 11.34 13.44
N LYS A 562 -25.29 10.47 12.90
CA LYS A 562 -25.27 9.03 13.17
C LYS A 562 -23.94 8.39 12.77
N HIS A 563 -23.39 8.73 11.60
CA HIS A 563 -22.11 8.17 11.11
C HIS A 563 -20.95 8.60 12.02
N TYR A 564 -20.84 9.88 12.36
CA TYR A 564 -19.79 10.35 13.27
C TYR A 564 -19.90 9.70 14.66
N ASP A 565 -21.11 9.55 15.21
CA ASP A 565 -21.34 8.86 16.47
C ASP A 565 -20.99 7.39 16.37
N HIS A 566 -21.40 6.71 15.28
CA HIS A 566 -21.09 5.30 15.02
C HIS A 566 -19.57 5.07 14.96
N GLY A 567 -18.83 5.88 14.19
CA GLY A 567 -17.39 5.73 14.08
C GLY A 567 -16.64 5.88 15.41
N VAL A 568 -17.08 6.82 16.28
CA VAL A 568 -16.52 6.96 17.63
C VAL A 568 -16.82 5.73 18.49
N ASN A 569 -18.07 5.25 18.46
CA ASN A 569 -18.51 4.08 19.24
C ASN A 569 -17.75 2.81 18.80
N GLU A 570 -17.48 2.65 17.52
CA GLU A 570 -16.67 1.55 16.99
C GLU A 570 -15.26 1.54 17.59
N VAL A 571 -14.60 2.70 17.67
CA VAL A 571 -13.26 2.78 18.27
C VAL A 571 -13.30 2.52 19.79
N GLU A 572 -14.37 2.93 20.48
CA GLU A 572 -14.59 2.54 21.90
C GLU A 572 -14.74 1.02 22.06
N ASP A 573 -15.44 0.38 21.12
CA ASP A 573 -15.59 -1.09 21.10
C ASP A 573 -14.24 -1.78 20.80
N PHE A 574 -13.43 -1.24 19.89
CA PHE A 574 -12.08 -1.76 19.61
C PHE A 574 -11.19 -1.74 20.87
N LEU A 575 -11.23 -0.67 21.63
CA LEU A 575 -10.55 -0.61 22.93
C LEU A 575 -11.02 -1.71 23.87
N ARG A 576 -12.34 -1.92 23.98
CA ARG A 576 -12.92 -2.96 24.85
C ARG A 576 -12.47 -4.36 24.40
N ILE A 577 -12.48 -4.64 23.08
CA ILE A 577 -11.99 -5.91 22.53
C ILE A 577 -10.51 -6.09 22.86
N TRP A 578 -9.71 -5.06 22.65
CA TRP A 578 -8.27 -5.11 22.93
C TRP A 578 -7.95 -5.33 24.41
N GLN A 579 -8.70 -4.70 25.32
CA GLN A 579 -8.58 -4.96 26.76
C GLN A 579 -8.86 -6.43 27.12
N ASN A 580 -9.88 -7.03 26.49
CA ASN A 580 -10.18 -8.43 26.69
C ASN A 580 -9.08 -9.37 26.16
N ALA A 581 -8.35 -8.95 25.15
CA ALA A 581 -7.25 -9.71 24.56
C ALA A 581 -5.95 -9.70 25.42
N LYS A 582 -5.83 -8.82 26.42
CA LYS A 582 -4.64 -8.65 27.24
C LYS A 582 -4.00 -9.94 27.77
N PRO A 583 -4.74 -10.92 28.30
CA PRO A 583 -4.16 -12.16 28.83
C PRO A 583 -3.50 -13.06 27.75
N TYR A 584 -3.76 -12.80 26.46
CA TYR A 584 -3.35 -13.63 25.32
C TYR A 584 -2.29 -12.96 24.43
N ILE A 585 -1.95 -11.71 24.71
CA ILE A 585 -0.98 -10.92 23.94
C ILE A 585 0.22 -10.62 24.86
N ASP A 586 1.41 -10.62 24.29
CA ASP A 586 2.61 -10.18 25.05
C ASP A 586 2.47 -8.71 25.50
N GLU A 587 3.07 -8.41 26.63
CA GLU A 587 2.90 -7.12 27.31
C GLU A 587 3.30 -5.93 26.43
N GLN A 588 4.39 -6.05 25.66
CA GLN A 588 4.91 -4.93 24.86
C GLN A 588 3.95 -4.59 23.72
N ARG A 589 3.59 -5.57 22.87
CA ARG A 589 2.67 -5.33 21.75
C ARG A 589 1.28 -4.92 22.24
N TRP A 590 0.83 -5.51 23.36
CA TRP A 590 -0.45 -5.13 23.95
C TRP A 590 -0.44 -3.65 24.34
N LYS A 591 0.58 -3.20 25.09
CA LYS A 591 0.71 -1.82 25.57
C LYS A 591 0.82 -0.81 24.41
N GLU A 592 1.70 -1.07 23.44
CA GLU A 592 1.90 -0.18 22.29
C GLU A 592 0.62 -0.03 21.45
N THR A 593 -0.14 -1.11 21.27
CA THR A 593 -1.42 -1.06 20.57
C THR A 593 -2.50 -0.36 21.39
N ASP A 594 -2.54 -0.56 22.71
CA ASP A 594 -3.46 0.11 23.61
C ASP A 594 -3.29 1.63 23.58
N GLU A 595 -2.06 2.11 23.64
CA GLU A 595 -1.72 3.52 23.51
C GLU A 595 -2.19 4.09 22.16
N ARG A 596 -2.05 3.34 21.06
CA ARG A 596 -2.51 3.71 19.73
C ARG A 596 -4.03 3.79 19.62
N LEU A 597 -4.76 2.84 20.19
CA LEU A 597 -6.23 2.84 20.18
C LEU A 597 -6.81 3.98 21.02
N HIS A 598 -6.19 4.33 22.15
CA HIS A 598 -6.58 5.53 22.92
C HIS A 598 -6.37 6.81 22.09
N HIS A 599 -5.24 6.94 21.43
CA HIS A 599 -4.97 8.07 20.54
C HIS A 599 -5.96 8.13 19.36
N GLN A 600 -6.32 6.98 18.78
CA GLN A 600 -7.34 6.90 17.73
C GLN A 600 -8.71 7.37 18.24
N LEU A 601 -9.10 6.98 19.44
CA LEU A 601 -10.38 7.41 20.04
C LEU A 601 -10.42 8.92 20.28
N GLU A 602 -9.34 9.51 20.80
CA GLU A 602 -9.24 10.96 20.99
C GLU A 602 -9.39 11.69 19.64
N ASN A 603 -8.70 11.21 18.62
CA ASN A 603 -8.79 11.79 17.28
C ASN A 603 -10.16 11.59 16.63
N ALA A 604 -10.81 10.44 16.78
CA ALA A 604 -12.17 10.21 16.29
C ALA A 604 -13.18 11.18 16.95
N ARG A 605 -13.04 11.44 18.25
CA ARG A 605 -13.85 12.43 18.97
C ARG A 605 -13.57 13.87 18.50
N GLU A 606 -12.31 14.20 18.17
CA GLU A 606 -11.95 15.49 17.57
C GLU A 606 -12.64 15.66 16.21
N TRP A 607 -12.55 14.67 15.34
CA TRP A 607 -13.21 14.66 14.02
C TRP A 607 -14.72 14.91 14.15
N ARG A 608 -15.42 14.12 14.99
CA ARG A 608 -16.84 14.29 15.24
C ARG A 608 -17.17 15.72 15.70
N LYS A 609 -16.44 16.22 16.71
CA LYS A 609 -16.68 17.54 17.28
C LYS A 609 -16.49 18.66 16.25
N VAL A 610 -15.37 18.65 15.54
CA VAL A 610 -15.01 19.70 14.60
C VAL A 610 -15.96 19.71 13.40
N CYS A 611 -16.20 18.56 12.78
CA CYS A 611 -17.03 18.46 11.60
C CYS A 611 -18.51 18.75 11.90
N LEU A 612 -19.07 18.22 13.00
CA LEU A 612 -20.47 18.50 13.36
C LEU A 612 -20.67 19.96 13.76
N ASN A 613 -19.72 20.60 14.43
CA ASN A 613 -19.82 22.03 14.73
C ASN A 613 -19.77 22.86 13.43
N TYR A 614 -18.85 22.55 12.53
CA TYR A 614 -18.70 23.27 11.28
C TYR A 614 -19.93 23.14 10.38
N PHE A 615 -20.32 21.91 10.04
CA PHE A 615 -21.47 21.66 9.17
C PHE A 615 -22.80 22.09 9.82
N GLY A 616 -22.94 21.92 11.14
CA GLY A 616 -24.12 22.35 11.88
C GLY A 616 -24.37 23.86 11.85
N SER A 617 -23.32 24.66 11.66
CA SER A 617 -23.46 26.12 11.50
C SER A 617 -24.26 26.53 10.25
N PHE A 618 -24.18 25.75 9.18
CA PHE A 618 -24.96 25.96 7.96
C PHE A 618 -26.42 25.55 8.13
N VAL A 619 -26.66 24.42 8.81
CA VAL A 619 -28.03 23.93 9.09
C VAL A 619 -28.81 24.91 9.95
N SER A 620 -28.20 25.44 11.01
CA SER A 620 -28.83 26.39 11.94
C SER A 620 -29.18 27.74 11.28
N SER A 621 -28.43 28.17 10.27
CA SER A 621 -28.69 29.40 9.53
C SER A 621 -29.90 29.30 8.61
N HIS A 622 -30.32 28.09 8.26
CA HIS A 622 -31.51 27.84 7.42
C HIS A 622 -32.80 27.94 8.24
N THR A 623 -32.81 27.37 9.45
CA THR A 623 -33.97 27.38 10.34
C THR A 623 -34.30 28.77 10.95
N SER A 624 -33.36 29.72 10.94
CA SER A 624 -33.59 31.08 11.44
C SER A 624 -34.10 32.05 10.36
N LYS A 625 -34.31 31.61 9.12
CA LYS A 625 -34.85 32.40 8.01
C LYS A 625 -36.24 31.97 7.55
N GLU A 626 -36.78 30.88 8.10
CA GLU A 626 -38.18 30.48 8.01
C GLU A 626 -38.96 31.01 9.24
#